data_69d1d5865aae9c099984bcd97f9035a4
#
_entry.id   69d1d5865aae9c099984bcd97f9035a4
#
_cell.length_a   1.000
_cell.length_b   1.000
_cell.length_c   1.000
_cell.angle_alpha   90.00
_cell.angle_beta   90.00
_cell.angle_gamma   90.00
#
_symmetry.space_group_name_H-M   'P 1'
#
loop_
_entity.id
_entity.type
_entity.pdbx_description
1 polymer ?
#
loop_
_entity_poly.entity_id
_entity_poly.type
_entity_poly.pdbx_seq_one_letter_code
_entity_poly.pdbx_strand_id
1 'polypeptide(L)'
;LYVEFFDTPIQKAESDAIQQALQSTVERDSVEASLLNIRDRVVALARQEVTVQPQGDWATVTLYERYENATDEDQEIVYQFSLPESAVFTGVWLGEAGLAERYRFVVSPRGAAQQVYKQEIERSQVTRAEDPALLEQVGPRQYRLRVFPIPRRQGPGSPGVTHLWMTYQVAQQDGAWPLPQLTEKRNLYWTRKTERLRAGQPLRHPDDVWYEAAIPAVAQTAPQVQTATLAEGYTVTATPIGEMATPTLANQRLAVLIDTSRSMGDRTADLTQALQEMAAIARTNTVDWYVTSAAGVPPHKLTAAPKVQDLSFYGSLPLTDQLNQWDDLSGGTEYDALFVLTDAGNYELENDQASVPELSGALWLVHLGGEVPTAYADDVQQRLTESQGGVSSTLATAVSRFALEQQTGSPVIDGYGWAIAPTLKEAATPAASEFQAIAARQAIRWLSRHQDTTQVETLDQLHAIAKRTEIVTPFSSMLVLVNERQRAALKAAENDLDRFEREIETGEDTLTNPGDPLNASVPEQGFPLAILFIGGVMVWLRGRSRWSAQRRSPSNH
;
A
#
# COMPACT_ATOMS: atom_id res chain seq x y z
N LEU A 1 2.71 -16.83 15.76
CA LEU A 1 1.68 -17.78 16.23
C LEU A 1 0.28 -17.16 16.19
N TYR A 2 0.02 -15.97 16.83
CA TYR A 2 -1.32 -15.35 16.80
C TYR A 2 -1.73 -14.97 15.37
N VAL A 3 -0.86 -14.32 14.62
CA VAL A 3 -1.09 -13.96 13.20
C VAL A 3 -1.33 -15.20 12.34
N GLU A 4 -0.56 -16.27 12.54
CA GLU A 4 -0.72 -17.54 11.83
C GLU A 4 -2.12 -18.15 11.97
N PHE A 5 -2.78 -17.94 13.13
CA PHE A 5 -4.12 -18.46 13.39
C PHE A 5 -5.25 -17.50 13.04
N PHE A 6 -5.05 -16.20 13.28
CA PHE A 6 -6.11 -15.20 13.23
C PHE A 6 -5.99 -14.23 12.05
N ASP A 7 -4.91 -14.33 11.28
CA ASP A 7 -4.63 -13.50 10.10
C ASP A 7 -4.66 -11.99 10.41
N THR A 8 -4.35 -11.66 11.65
CA THR A 8 -4.34 -10.30 12.17
C THR A 8 -3.41 -10.24 13.39
N PRO A 9 -2.56 -9.23 13.58
CA PRO A 9 -1.75 -9.11 14.78
C PRO A 9 -2.60 -8.95 16.03
N ILE A 10 -2.11 -9.49 17.12
CA ILE A 10 -2.79 -9.44 18.41
C ILE A 10 -3.08 -8.00 18.86
N GLN A 11 -2.16 -7.06 18.59
CA GLN A 11 -2.32 -5.65 18.94
C GLN A 11 -3.51 -5.01 18.21
N LYS A 12 -3.82 -5.47 17.01
CA LYS A 12 -4.93 -4.97 16.18
C LYS A 12 -6.24 -5.70 16.50
N ALA A 13 -6.18 -7.03 16.62
CA ALA A 13 -7.36 -7.87 16.89
C ALA A 13 -7.88 -7.72 18.32
N GLU A 14 -6.97 -7.62 19.29
CA GLU A 14 -7.29 -7.61 20.73
C GLU A 14 -7.03 -6.22 21.37
N SER A 15 -7.01 -5.15 20.58
CA SER A 15 -6.70 -3.79 21.05
C SER A 15 -7.52 -3.39 22.28
N ASP A 16 -8.82 -3.68 22.29
CA ASP A 16 -9.72 -3.33 23.39
C ASP A 16 -9.45 -4.17 24.66
N ALA A 17 -9.15 -5.46 24.49
CA ALA A 17 -8.80 -6.34 25.62
C ALA A 17 -7.44 -6.00 26.22
N ILE A 18 -6.44 -5.71 25.39
CA ILE A 18 -5.12 -5.25 25.82
C ILE A 18 -5.26 -3.92 26.56
N GLN A 19 -6.08 -3.01 26.06
CA GLN A 19 -6.37 -1.73 26.67
C GLN A 19 -7.01 -1.86 28.06
N GLN A 20 -8.02 -2.72 28.19
CA GLN A 20 -8.66 -2.99 29.48
C GLN A 20 -7.68 -3.61 30.48
N ALA A 21 -6.83 -4.53 30.03
CA ALA A 21 -5.82 -5.15 30.87
C ALA A 21 -4.76 -4.14 31.36
N LEU A 22 -4.30 -3.26 30.50
CA LEU A 22 -3.35 -2.20 30.84
C LEU A 22 -3.98 -1.17 31.79
N GLN A 23 -5.22 -0.73 31.56
CA GLN A 23 -5.94 0.19 32.43
C GLN A 23 -6.17 -0.33 33.86
N SER A 24 -6.17 -1.66 34.04
CA SER A 24 -6.33 -2.29 35.34
C SER A 24 -5.04 -2.41 36.16
N THR A 25 -3.87 -2.17 35.55
CA THR A 25 -2.56 -2.54 36.15
C THR A 25 -1.60 -1.37 36.35
N VAL A 26 -1.83 -0.18 35.75
CA VAL A 26 -0.88 0.94 35.74
C VAL A 26 -1.60 2.28 36.01
N GLU A 27 -0.86 3.30 36.46
CA GLU A 27 -1.37 4.66 36.62
C GLU A 27 -1.99 5.20 35.32
N ARG A 28 -3.21 5.71 35.45
CA ARG A 28 -4.13 6.03 34.36
C ARG A 28 -3.53 6.98 33.31
N ASP A 29 -2.75 7.97 33.72
CA ASP A 29 -2.20 9.01 32.84
C ASP A 29 -1.05 8.47 31.95
N SER A 30 -0.23 7.55 32.47
CA SER A 30 0.84 6.90 31.70
C SER A 30 0.28 5.88 30.69
N VAL A 31 -0.83 5.24 31.03
CA VAL A 31 -1.54 4.29 30.16
C VAL A 31 -2.29 5.03 29.07
N GLU A 32 -2.94 6.16 29.39
CA GLU A 32 -3.62 6.97 28.36
C GLU A 32 -2.64 7.51 27.30
N ALA A 33 -1.41 7.89 27.69
CA ALA A 33 -0.39 8.36 26.75
C ALA A 33 0.08 7.24 25.80
N SER A 34 0.35 6.03 26.31
CA SER A 34 0.76 4.91 25.48
C SER A 34 -0.39 4.29 24.65
N LEU A 35 -1.64 4.37 25.16
CA LEU A 35 -2.84 3.90 24.47
C LEU A 35 -3.33 4.87 23.39
N LEU A 36 -3.03 6.16 23.51
CA LEU A 36 -3.28 7.14 22.44
C LEU A 36 -2.52 6.75 21.15
N ASN A 37 -1.33 6.17 21.28
CA ASN A 37 -0.58 5.64 20.14
C ASN A 37 -1.24 4.41 19.51
N ILE A 38 -1.88 3.54 20.29
CA ILE A 38 -2.63 2.38 19.79
C ILE A 38 -3.97 2.82 19.13
N ARG A 39 -4.52 3.98 19.55
CA ARG A 39 -5.80 4.50 19.03
C ARG A 39 -5.68 5.45 17.84
N ASP A 40 -4.49 5.68 17.31
CA ASP A 40 -4.27 6.62 16.19
C ASP A 40 -4.91 8.02 16.41
N ARG A 41 -4.96 8.54 17.63
CA ARG A 41 -5.64 9.79 17.96
C ARG A 41 -4.71 10.82 18.57
N VAL A 42 -3.56 11.02 17.97
CA VAL A 42 -2.52 11.91 18.52
C VAL A 42 -2.53 13.26 17.80
N VAL A 43 -2.52 13.24 16.48
CA VAL A 43 -2.50 14.43 15.62
C VAL A 43 -3.89 14.65 15.02
N ALA A 44 -4.45 15.83 15.20
CA ALA A 44 -5.75 16.18 14.62
C ALA A 44 -5.58 16.70 13.18
N LEU A 45 -6.36 16.16 12.24
CA LEU A 45 -6.61 16.81 10.95
C LEU A 45 -7.59 17.98 11.20
N ALA A 46 -7.07 19.20 11.24
CA ALA A 46 -7.85 20.38 11.58
C ALA A 46 -8.58 20.96 10.35
N ARG A 47 -7.93 20.93 9.18
CA ARG A 47 -8.51 21.41 7.92
C ARG A 47 -8.08 20.54 6.75
N GLN A 48 -9.00 20.37 5.80
CA GLN A 48 -8.80 19.64 4.55
C GLN A 48 -9.49 20.40 3.42
N GLU A 49 -8.80 20.58 2.29
CA GLU A 49 -9.36 21.22 1.12
C GLU A 49 -8.99 20.46 -0.15
N VAL A 50 -9.95 20.29 -1.05
CA VAL A 50 -9.77 19.65 -2.36
C VAL A 50 -10.10 20.66 -3.45
N THR A 51 -9.21 20.79 -4.41
CA THR A 51 -9.43 21.58 -5.63
C THR A 51 -9.16 20.70 -6.84
N VAL A 52 -10.11 20.67 -7.78
CA VAL A 52 -9.99 19.94 -9.04
C VAL A 52 -9.89 20.94 -10.18
N GLN A 53 -8.90 20.78 -11.05
CA GLN A 53 -8.71 21.54 -12.28
C GLN A 53 -8.82 20.60 -13.48
N PRO A 54 -10.01 20.51 -14.11
CA PRO A 54 -10.23 19.65 -15.27
C PRO A 54 -9.41 20.10 -16.49
N GLN A 55 -8.92 19.12 -17.23
CA GLN A 55 -8.13 19.27 -18.46
C GLN A 55 -8.63 18.24 -19.50
N GLY A 56 -9.84 18.45 -19.98
CA GLY A 56 -10.55 17.48 -20.81
C GLY A 56 -11.05 16.29 -19.97
N ASP A 57 -10.66 15.09 -20.33
CA ASP A 57 -10.95 13.83 -19.64
C ASP A 57 -9.94 13.48 -18.54
N TRP A 58 -9.02 14.40 -18.23
CA TRP A 58 -8.05 14.35 -17.13
C TRP A 58 -8.21 15.58 -16.22
N ALA A 59 -7.74 15.46 -14.99
CA ALA A 59 -7.70 16.57 -14.06
C ALA A 59 -6.42 16.58 -13.24
N THR A 60 -5.98 17.78 -12.87
CA THR A 60 -5.06 17.97 -11.75
C THR A 60 -5.88 18.19 -10.48
N VAL A 61 -5.63 17.36 -9.48
CA VAL A 61 -6.26 17.45 -8.15
C VAL A 61 -5.22 17.95 -7.17
N THR A 62 -5.57 18.99 -6.44
CA THR A 62 -4.77 19.52 -5.33
C THR A 62 -5.46 19.22 -4.01
N LEU A 63 -4.74 18.56 -3.12
CA LEU A 63 -5.14 18.29 -1.75
C LEU A 63 -4.35 19.20 -0.82
N TYR A 64 -5.02 19.81 0.14
CA TYR A 64 -4.40 20.57 1.22
C TYR A 64 -4.90 20.06 2.55
N GLU A 65 -3.97 19.87 3.49
CA GLU A 65 -4.28 19.45 4.85
C GLU A 65 -3.49 20.28 5.88
N ARG A 66 -4.13 20.57 7.00
CA ARG A 66 -3.52 21.22 8.16
C ARG A 66 -3.66 20.30 9.37
N TYR A 67 -2.52 19.97 9.95
CA TYR A 67 -2.41 19.13 11.13
C TYR A 67 -2.17 19.96 12.37
N GLU A 68 -2.72 19.50 13.51
CA GLU A 68 -2.53 20.09 14.82
C GLU A 68 -2.13 19.02 15.83
N ASN A 69 -0.95 19.18 16.44
CA ASN A 69 -0.44 18.32 17.50
C ASN A 69 -0.57 19.05 18.84
N ALA A 70 -1.42 18.54 19.73
CA ALA A 70 -1.63 19.09 21.07
C ALA A 70 -0.77 18.42 22.15
N THR A 71 0.09 17.47 21.80
CA THR A 71 0.98 16.75 22.73
C THR A 71 2.28 17.52 22.99
N ASP A 72 3.03 17.08 24.00
CA ASP A 72 4.33 17.66 24.35
C ASP A 72 5.49 17.09 23.53
N GLU A 73 5.20 16.17 22.61
CA GLU A 73 6.18 15.45 21.79
C GLU A 73 5.94 15.67 20.31
N ASP A 74 7.03 15.63 19.56
CA ASP A 74 6.98 15.67 18.10
C ASP A 74 6.41 14.33 17.57
N GLN A 75 5.48 14.37 16.62
CA GLN A 75 4.76 13.19 16.14
C GLN A 75 5.03 12.92 14.66
N GLU A 76 5.05 11.65 14.30
CA GLU A 76 4.96 11.22 12.90
C GLU A 76 3.51 10.86 12.56
N ILE A 77 3.07 11.21 11.36
CA ILE A 77 1.83 10.69 10.80
C ILE A 77 2.13 9.85 9.55
N VAL A 78 1.35 8.80 9.36
CA VAL A 78 1.43 7.95 8.16
C VAL A 78 0.05 7.80 7.55
N TYR A 79 -0.01 7.92 6.24
CA TYR A 79 -1.12 7.49 5.41
C TYR A 79 -0.68 6.39 4.47
N GLN A 80 -1.48 5.36 4.38
CA GLN A 80 -1.43 4.42 3.27
C GLN A 80 -2.76 4.50 2.52
N PHE A 81 -2.71 4.69 1.22
CA PHE A 81 -3.90 4.95 0.43
C PHE A 81 -3.74 4.51 -1.02
N SER A 82 -4.86 4.37 -1.71
CA SER A 82 -4.87 3.97 -3.11
C SER A 82 -5.47 5.05 -4.01
N LEU A 83 -5.01 5.07 -5.27
CA LEU A 83 -5.57 5.85 -6.38
C LEU A 83 -5.79 4.91 -7.58
N PRO A 84 -6.51 5.34 -8.63
CA PRO A 84 -6.51 4.65 -9.91
C PRO A 84 -5.10 4.38 -10.43
N GLU A 85 -4.93 3.30 -11.17
CA GLU A 85 -3.61 2.82 -11.61
C GLU A 85 -2.89 3.78 -12.56
N SER A 86 -3.65 4.58 -13.32
CA SER A 86 -3.12 5.62 -14.20
C SER A 86 -2.77 6.93 -13.47
N ALA A 87 -3.28 7.13 -12.25
CA ALA A 87 -3.03 8.35 -11.50
C ALA A 87 -1.55 8.51 -11.14
N VAL A 88 -1.05 9.73 -11.11
CA VAL A 88 0.34 10.01 -10.83
C VAL A 88 0.48 11.26 -9.96
N PHE A 89 1.24 11.16 -8.86
CA PHE A 89 1.61 12.31 -8.06
C PHE A 89 2.65 13.16 -8.78
N THR A 90 2.39 14.48 -8.78
CA THR A 90 3.20 15.51 -9.43
C THR A 90 3.74 16.54 -8.45
N GLY A 91 3.45 16.39 -7.15
CA GLY A 91 4.05 17.27 -6.15
C GLY A 91 3.59 17.03 -4.73
N VAL A 92 4.49 17.32 -3.79
CA VAL A 92 4.25 17.37 -2.35
C VAL A 92 5.02 18.54 -1.76
N TRP A 93 4.40 19.28 -0.84
CA TRP A 93 5.01 20.45 -0.19
C TRP A 93 4.63 20.48 1.29
N LEU A 94 5.54 20.96 2.11
CA LEU A 94 5.30 21.26 3.52
C LEU A 94 5.43 22.76 3.80
N GLY A 95 4.82 23.25 4.87
CA GLY A 95 4.97 24.61 5.35
C GLY A 95 4.47 24.76 6.78
N GLU A 96 5.00 25.77 7.49
CA GLU A 96 4.58 26.08 8.85
C GLU A 96 3.45 27.12 8.90
N ALA A 97 3.41 28.04 7.94
CA ALA A 97 2.45 29.15 7.94
C ALA A 97 2.09 29.59 6.51
N GLY A 98 1.05 28.98 5.94
CA GLY A 98 0.44 29.46 4.71
C GLY A 98 1.29 29.30 3.45
N LEU A 99 0.75 29.84 2.33
CA LEU A 99 1.21 29.57 0.96
C LEU A 99 2.57 30.20 0.58
N ALA A 100 3.07 31.17 1.33
CA ALA A 100 4.21 31.99 0.90
C ALA A 100 5.57 31.29 1.11
N GLU A 101 5.67 30.34 2.04
CA GLU A 101 6.92 29.68 2.43
C GLU A 101 6.74 28.17 2.42
N ARG A 102 6.52 27.61 1.21
CA ARG A 102 6.45 26.17 1.03
C ARG A 102 7.82 25.58 0.73
N TYR A 103 8.20 24.56 1.46
CA TYR A 103 9.31 23.70 1.11
C TYR A 103 8.87 22.76 -0.01
N ARG A 104 9.62 22.79 -1.11
CA ARG A 104 9.34 21.95 -2.27
C ARG A 104 10.03 20.61 -2.15
N PHE A 105 9.38 19.58 -2.68
CA PHE A 105 9.94 18.25 -2.85
C PHE A 105 11.12 18.21 -3.85
N VAL A 106 11.91 17.15 -3.72
CA VAL A 106 12.82 16.65 -4.74
C VAL A 106 12.43 15.23 -5.11
N VAL A 107 12.62 14.84 -6.36
CA VAL A 107 12.45 13.44 -6.79
C VAL A 107 13.80 12.76 -6.68
N SER A 108 13.88 11.70 -5.90
CA SER A 108 15.09 10.94 -5.58
C SER A 108 14.86 9.45 -5.74
N PRO A 109 15.92 8.64 -5.97
CA PRO A 109 15.82 7.18 -5.86
C PRO A 109 15.17 6.78 -4.54
N ARG A 110 14.30 5.77 -4.56
CA ARG A 110 13.44 5.43 -3.40
C ARG A 110 14.23 5.09 -2.14
N GLY A 111 15.31 4.28 -2.24
CA GLY A 111 16.13 3.90 -1.09
C GLY A 111 16.90 5.10 -0.52
N ALA A 112 17.47 5.95 -1.38
CA ALA A 112 18.14 7.18 -0.94
C ALA A 112 17.17 8.13 -0.19
N ALA A 113 15.93 8.26 -0.67
CA ALA A 113 14.92 9.07 0.00
C ALA A 113 14.53 8.50 1.37
N GLN A 114 14.33 7.18 1.45
CA GLN A 114 14.02 6.48 2.72
C GLN A 114 15.16 6.61 3.73
N GLN A 115 16.40 6.40 3.29
CA GLN A 115 17.59 6.53 4.14
C GLN A 115 17.68 7.92 4.78
N VAL A 116 17.48 8.98 4.00
CA VAL A 116 17.51 10.36 4.53
C VAL A 116 16.35 10.62 5.47
N TYR A 117 15.15 10.16 5.15
CA TYR A 117 13.99 10.29 6.02
C TYR A 117 14.21 9.60 7.37
N LYS A 118 14.70 8.36 7.37
CA LYS A 118 15.03 7.60 8.58
C LYS A 118 16.10 8.28 9.43
N GLN A 119 17.17 8.77 8.81
CA GLN A 119 18.23 9.51 9.50
C GLN A 119 17.70 10.76 10.24
N GLU A 120 16.67 11.44 9.70
CA GLU A 120 16.04 12.58 10.38
C GLU A 120 15.20 12.14 11.57
N ILE A 121 14.49 11.02 11.49
CA ILE A 121 13.77 10.44 12.65
C ILE A 121 14.76 10.06 13.75
N GLU A 122 15.81 9.30 13.45
CA GLU A 122 16.84 8.89 14.41
C GLU A 122 17.51 10.09 15.06
N ARG A 123 17.80 11.12 14.28
CA ARG A 123 18.41 12.33 14.76
C ARG A 123 17.52 13.14 15.70
N SER A 124 16.22 13.08 15.53
CA SER A 124 15.26 13.78 16.38
C SER A 124 15.35 13.37 17.85
N GLN A 125 15.87 12.19 18.13
CA GLN A 125 16.13 11.70 19.48
C GLN A 125 17.22 12.50 20.22
N VAL A 126 18.08 13.20 19.49
CA VAL A 126 19.24 13.93 20.07
C VAL A 126 19.14 15.44 19.86
N THR A 127 18.54 15.89 18.77
CA THR A 127 18.43 17.31 18.39
C THR A 127 17.00 17.60 17.93
N ARG A 128 16.62 18.90 17.90
CA ARG A 128 15.33 19.30 17.31
C ARG A 128 15.24 18.80 15.86
N ALA A 129 14.22 18.02 15.57
CA ALA A 129 13.92 17.56 14.24
C ALA A 129 13.52 18.72 13.32
N GLU A 130 13.79 18.57 12.04
CA GLU A 130 13.37 19.50 10.99
C GLU A 130 12.56 18.71 9.95
N ASP A 131 11.43 19.24 9.55
CA ASP A 131 10.30 18.60 8.93
C ASP A 131 10.58 17.96 7.54
N PRO A 132 10.85 16.65 7.36
CA PRO A 132 10.74 15.98 6.08
C PRO A 132 9.34 15.40 5.86
N ALA A 133 8.95 15.29 4.59
CA ALA A 133 7.85 14.42 4.16
C ALA A 133 8.35 13.50 3.05
N LEU A 134 7.90 12.25 3.11
CA LEU A 134 8.24 11.23 2.13
C LEU A 134 6.96 10.67 1.51
N LEU A 135 6.82 10.80 0.19
CA LEU A 135 5.74 10.21 -0.59
C LEU A 135 6.31 9.16 -1.54
N GLU A 136 5.81 7.94 -1.42
CA GLU A 136 6.28 6.76 -2.12
C GLU A 136 5.15 6.05 -2.84
N GLN A 137 5.48 5.37 -3.93
CA GLN A 137 4.61 4.38 -4.54
C GLN A 137 5.03 2.99 -4.07
N VAL A 138 4.13 2.27 -3.38
CA VAL A 138 4.36 0.96 -2.75
C VAL A 138 3.57 -0.17 -3.41
N GLY A 139 2.95 0.11 -4.54
CA GLY A 139 2.23 -0.85 -5.37
C GLY A 139 1.67 -0.18 -6.63
N PRO A 140 1.02 -0.93 -7.54
CA PRO A 140 0.48 -0.38 -8.79
C PRO A 140 -0.50 0.79 -8.57
N ARG A 141 -1.25 0.74 -7.47
CA ARG A 141 -2.26 1.73 -7.06
C ARG A 141 -1.99 2.33 -5.69
N GLN A 142 -1.05 1.78 -4.92
CA GLN A 142 -0.80 2.08 -3.52
C GLN A 142 0.29 3.12 -3.37
N TYR A 143 0.04 4.03 -2.42
CA TYR A 143 0.96 5.09 -2.04
C TYR A 143 1.09 5.13 -0.52
N ARG A 144 2.28 5.50 -0.05
CA ARG A 144 2.58 5.76 1.36
C ARG A 144 3.10 7.17 1.51
N LEU A 145 2.48 7.93 2.41
CA LEU A 145 2.93 9.26 2.80
C LEU A 145 3.31 9.23 4.27
N ARG A 146 4.53 9.68 4.56
CA ARG A 146 5.04 9.88 5.92
C ARG A 146 5.40 11.33 6.11
N VAL A 147 5.03 11.91 7.25
CA VAL A 147 5.37 13.31 7.59
C VAL A 147 5.87 13.35 9.03
N PHE A 148 7.10 13.83 9.23
CA PHE A 148 7.75 13.96 10.54
C PHE A 148 8.68 15.16 10.57
N PRO A 149 8.74 15.88 11.71
CA PRO A 149 7.78 15.84 12.79
C PRO A 149 6.56 16.72 12.50
N ILE A 150 5.40 16.33 13.04
CA ILE A 150 4.35 17.29 13.34
C ILE A 150 4.75 17.89 14.68
N PRO A 151 5.14 19.17 14.76
CA PRO A 151 5.80 19.73 15.92
C PRO A 151 4.89 19.67 17.16
N ARG A 152 5.50 19.44 18.31
CA ARG A 152 4.80 19.48 19.61
C ARG A 152 4.16 20.83 19.89
N ARG A 153 3.20 20.88 20.80
CA ARG A 153 2.58 22.14 21.23
C ARG A 153 3.61 23.14 21.73
N GLN A 154 3.38 24.41 21.44
CA GLN A 154 4.24 25.52 21.86
C GLN A 154 3.87 26.07 23.23
N GLY A 155 2.72 25.65 23.79
CA GLY A 155 2.20 26.06 25.10
C GLY A 155 0.73 25.66 25.28
N PRO A 156 0.14 25.87 26.46
CA PRO A 156 -1.27 25.57 26.69
C PRO A 156 -2.18 26.25 25.66
N GLY A 157 -2.95 25.47 24.93
CA GLY A 157 -3.86 25.97 23.89
C GLY A 157 -3.20 26.41 22.57
N SER A 158 -1.87 26.19 22.41
CA SER A 158 -1.14 26.48 21.17
C SER A 158 -0.56 25.19 20.60
N PRO A 159 -1.33 24.41 19.81
CA PRO A 159 -0.83 23.19 19.20
C PRO A 159 0.31 23.47 18.23
N GLY A 160 1.17 22.50 18.01
CA GLY A 160 2.10 22.51 16.89
C GLY A 160 1.32 22.33 15.58
N VAL A 161 1.72 23.03 14.53
CA VAL A 161 0.97 23.06 13.26
C VAL A 161 1.89 22.73 12.10
N THR A 162 1.41 21.89 11.20
CA THR A 162 2.05 21.59 9.91
C THR A 162 1.03 21.66 8.80
N HIS A 163 1.43 22.23 7.68
CA HIS A 163 0.63 22.32 6.46
C HIS A 163 1.23 21.43 5.38
N LEU A 164 0.38 20.63 4.74
CA LEU A 164 0.74 19.73 3.65
C LEU A 164 -0.07 20.08 2.40
N TRP A 165 0.58 20.06 1.26
CA TRP A 165 -0.08 20.09 -0.05
C TRP A 165 0.41 18.93 -0.88
N MET A 166 -0.50 18.29 -1.60
CA MET A 166 -0.21 17.24 -2.57
C MET A 166 -0.93 17.54 -3.87
N THR A 167 -0.31 17.23 -4.99
CA THR A 167 -0.96 17.28 -6.30
C THR A 167 -0.78 15.97 -7.04
N TYR A 168 -1.83 15.55 -7.73
CA TYR A 168 -1.77 14.40 -8.62
C TYR A 168 -2.64 14.64 -9.87
N GLN A 169 -2.34 13.90 -10.91
CA GLN A 169 -3.18 13.85 -12.12
C GLN A 169 -3.94 12.52 -12.17
N VAL A 170 -5.17 12.57 -12.65
CA VAL A 170 -6.08 11.41 -12.70
C VAL A 170 -7.03 11.51 -13.88
N ALA A 171 -7.38 10.37 -14.49
CA ALA A 171 -8.43 10.27 -15.48
C ALA A 171 -9.82 10.38 -14.84
N GLN A 172 -10.78 10.94 -15.58
CA GLN A 172 -12.18 10.86 -15.22
C GLN A 172 -12.66 9.41 -15.26
N GLN A 173 -13.34 8.95 -14.22
CA GLN A 173 -13.94 7.62 -14.14
C GLN A 173 -15.42 7.76 -13.82
N ASP A 174 -16.28 7.13 -14.59
CA ASP A 174 -17.74 7.12 -14.40
C ASP A 174 -18.33 8.54 -14.22
N GLY A 175 -17.77 9.53 -14.91
CA GLY A 175 -18.22 10.93 -14.82
C GLY A 175 -17.80 11.64 -13.54
N ALA A 176 -16.78 11.14 -12.83
CA ALA A 176 -16.27 11.71 -11.59
C ALA A 176 -14.73 11.72 -11.56
N TRP A 177 -14.16 12.50 -10.66
CA TRP A 177 -12.73 12.62 -10.40
C TRP A 177 -12.38 11.81 -9.15
N PRO A 178 -11.69 10.67 -9.27
CA PRO A 178 -11.32 9.84 -8.13
C PRO A 178 -10.45 10.57 -7.11
N LEU A 179 -10.74 10.36 -5.83
CA LEU A 179 -9.95 10.83 -4.71
C LEU A 179 -9.20 9.68 -4.02
N PRO A 180 -8.15 9.97 -3.23
CA PRO A 180 -7.41 8.93 -2.52
C PRO A 180 -8.32 8.14 -1.57
N GLN A 181 -8.24 6.82 -1.64
CA GLN A 181 -8.95 5.90 -0.76
C GLN A 181 -8.00 5.40 0.31
N LEU A 182 -8.31 5.73 1.56
CA LEU A 182 -7.50 5.35 2.70
C LEU A 182 -7.56 3.84 2.92
N THR A 183 -6.39 3.20 3.05
CA THR A 183 -6.27 1.80 3.46
C THR A 183 -5.81 1.70 4.92
N GLU A 184 -4.86 2.54 5.34
CA GLU A 184 -4.38 2.61 6.72
C GLU A 184 -3.96 4.04 7.07
N LYS A 185 -4.06 4.39 8.34
CA LYS A 185 -3.49 5.63 8.90
C LYS A 185 -2.90 5.37 10.27
N ARG A 186 -1.90 6.16 10.65
CA ARG A 186 -1.28 6.07 11.97
C ARG A 186 -1.08 7.45 12.58
N ASN A 187 -1.29 7.55 13.90
CA ASN A 187 -1.18 8.77 14.71
C ASN A 187 -2.05 9.95 14.28
N LEU A 188 -3.08 9.70 13.49
CA LEU A 188 -3.91 10.75 12.91
C LEU A 188 -5.39 10.48 13.12
N TYR A 189 -6.14 11.53 13.44
CA TYR A 189 -7.59 11.46 13.53
C TYR A 189 -8.27 12.71 13.00
N TRP A 190 -9.55 12.58 12.68
CA TRP A 190 -10.45 13.67 12.34
C TRP A 190 -11.77 13.55 13.09
N THR A 191 -12.49 14.64 13.16
CA THR A 191 -13.78 14.72 13.86
C THR A 191 -14.73 15.62 13.08
N ARG A 192 -15.95 15.81 13.58
CA ARG A 192 -16.90 16.79 13.06
C ARG A 192 -16.39 18.25 13.11
N LYS A 193 -15.31 18.50 13.86
CA LYS A 193 -14.68 19.82 13.93
C LYS A 193 -13.66 20.07 12.83
N THR A 194 -13.25 19.02 12.09
CA THR A 194 -12.35 19.14 10.95
C THR A 194 -13.04 19.99 9.88
N GLU A 195 -12.43 21.13 9.55
CA GLU A 195 -12.92 22.01 8.52
C GLU A 195 -12.66 21.38 7.15
N ARG A 196 -13.72 21.10 6.40
CA ARG A 196 -13.61 20.49 5.08
C ARG A 196 -14.14 21.42 4.00
N LEU A 197 -13.34 21.64 2.96
CA LEU A 197 -13.65 22.54 1.86
C LEU A 197 -13.46 21.86 0.50
N ARG A 198 -14.25 22.28 -0.44
CA ARG A 198 -14.09 21.98 -1.87
C ARG A 198 -14.05 23.30 -2.63
N ALA A 199 -12.92 23.60 -3.24
CA ALA A 199 -12.68 24.87 -3.95
C ALA A 199 -13.10 26.09 -3.09
N GLY A 200 -12.70 26.13 -1.82
CA GLY A 200 -13.01 27.19 -0.87
C GLY A 200 -14.42 27.16 -0.27
N GLN A 201 -15.31 26.24 -0.71
CA GLN A 201 -16.67 26.13 -0.18
C GLN A 201 -16.76 25.04 0.90
N PRO A 202 -17.40 25.32 2.06
CA PRO A 202 -17.57 24.35 3.11
C PRO A 202 -18.34 23.11 2.64
N LEU A 203 -17.84 21.94 3.00
CA LEU A 203 -18.41 20.66 2.66
C LEU A 203 -18.89 19.93 3.94
N ARG A 204 -20.11 19.38 3.90
CA ARG A 204 -20.54 18.40 4.91
C ARG A 204 -20.06 17.03 4.49
N HIS A 205 -19.25 16.42 5.34
CA HIS A 205 -18.63 15.14 5.05
C HIS A 205 -18.89 14.15 6.21
N PRO A 206 -19.08 12.84 5.95
CA PRO A 206 -19.14 11.83 7.00
C PRO A 206 -17.89 11.85 7.87
N ASP A 207 -18.03 11.67 9.17
CA ASP A 207 -16.93 11.82 10.14
C ASP A 207 -15.87 10.71 10.04
N ASP A 208 -16.27 9.57 9.53
CA ASP A 208 -15.48 8.33 9.45
C ASP A 208 -14.68 8.17 8.15
N VAL A 209 -14.86 9.06 7.17
CA VAL A 209 -14.21 8.99 5.87
C VAL A 209 -13.16 10.08 5.72
N TRP A 210 -11.98 9.73 5.22
CA TRP A 210 -10.90 10.71 4.94
C TRP A 210 -11.27 11.62 3.77
N TYR A 211 -11.50 11.02 2.60
CA TYR A 211 -12.10 11.66 1.42
C TYR A 211 -13.30 10.83 0.93
N GLU A 212 -14.24 11.46 0.28
CA GLU A 212 -15.23 10.75 -0.53
C GLU A 212 -14.54 9.97 -1.67
N ALA A 213 -15.19 8.95 -2.23
CA ALA A 213 -14.57 8.12 -3.27
C ALA A 213 -14.18 8.93 -4.52
N ALA A 214 -15.03 9.89 -4.92
CA ALA A 214 -14.77 10.74 -6.07
C ALA A 214 -15.62 12.03 -6.00
N ILE A 215 -15.19 13.05 -6.76
CA ILE A 215 -15.94 14.29 -6.95
C ILE A 215 -16.67 14.21 -8.29
N PRO A 216 -18.00 14.35 -8.36
CA PRO A 216 -18.72 14.40 -9.61
C PRO A 216 -18.18 15.50 -10.52
N ALA A 217 -17.91 15.20 -11.77
CA ALA A 217 -17.49 16.17 -12.75
C ALA A 217 -18.67 17.07 -13.12
N VAL A 218 -18.42 18.39 -13.23
CA VAL A 218 -19.45 19.36 -13.64
C VAL A 218 -19.92 19.10 -15.08
N ALA A 219 -19.00 18.63 -15.94
CA ALA A 219 -19.30 18.18 -17.29
C ALA A 219 -18.60 16.84 -17.54
N GLN A 220 -19.34 15.88 -18.09
CA GLN A 220 -18.72 14.66 -18.61
C GLN A 220 -18.03 14.99 -19.92
N THR A 221 -16.73 14.81 -19.96
CA THR A 221 -15.97 14.94 -21.20
C THR A 221 -15.82 13.55 -21.80
N ALA A 222 -16.18 13.40 -23.05
CA ALA A 222 -15.95 12.14 -23.76
C ALA A 222 -14.45 11.86 -23.80
N PRO A 223 -14.01 10.64 -23.45
CA PRO A 223 -12.61 10.26 -23.52
C PRO A 223 -12.03 10.51 -24.91
N GLN A 224 -10.83 11.06 -24.99
CA GLN A 224 -10.17 11.42 -26.23
C GLN A 224 -8.80 10.76 -26.35
N VAL A 225 -8.32 10.60 -27.58
CA VAL A 225 -6.94 10.16 -27.80
C VAL A 225 -5.99 11.26 -27.33
N GLN A 226 -5.10 10.90 -26.42
CA GLN A 226 -4.06 11.77 -25.87
C GLN A 226 -2.69 11.28 -26.34
N THR A 227 -1.81 12.19 -26.71
CA THR A 227 -0.45 11.84 -27.13
C THR A 227 0.56 12.80 -26.51
N ALA A 228 1.64 12.26 -25.96
CA ALA A 228 2.77 13.03 -25.48
C ALA A 228 4.09 12.45 -25.98
N THR A 229 5.03 13.31 -26.33
CA THR A 229 6.39 12.92 -26.67
C THR A 229 7.32 13.27 -25.50
N LEU A 230 8.03 12.27 -25.00
CA LEU A 230 8.99 12.41 -23.91
C LEU A 230 10.37 12.80 -24.48
N ALA A 231 11.15 13.52 -23.68
CA ALA A 231 12.49 13.96 -24.06
C ALA A 231 13.46 12.79 -24.29
N GLU A 232 13.17 11.62 -23.71
CA GLU A 232 13.93 10.37 -23.88
C GLU A 232 13.69 9.68 -25.24
N GLY A 233 12.90 10.29 -26.10
CA GLY A 233 12.66 9.76 -27.45
C GLY A 233 11.55 8.71 -27.52
N TYR A 234 10.57 8.79 -26.63
CA TYR A 234 9.37 7.94 -26.68
C TYR A 234 8.12 8.79 -26.92
N THR A 235 7.22 8.29 -27.74
CA THR A 235 5.85 8.82 -27.88
C THR A 235 4.89 7.87 -27.19
N VAL A 236 4.09 8.42 -26.28
CA VAL A 236 3.06 7.68 -25.54
C VAL A 236 1.70 8.14 -26.03
N THR A 237 0.87 7.20 -26.43
CA THR A 237 -0.51 7.46 -26.88
C THR A 237 -1.48 6.69 -26.00
N ALA A 238 -2.42 7.41 -25.39
CA ALA A 238 -3.58 6.87 -24.69
C ALA A 238 -4.78 6.87 -25.63
N THR A 239 -5.30 5.72 -25.95
CA THR A 239 -6.49 5.58 -26.81
C THR A 239 -7.64 5.07 -25.96
N PRO A 240 -8.76 5.81 -25.84
CA PRO A 240 -9.95 5.33 -25.15
C PRO A 240 -10.40 4.00 -25.72
N ILE A 241 -10.74 3.04 -24.87
CA ILE A 241 -11.20 1.73 -25.32
C ILE A 241 -12.60 1.84 -25.92
N GLY A 242 -13.37 2.88 -25.54
CA GLY A 242 -14.69 3.15 -26.08
C GLY A 242 -15.68 2.00 -25.85
N GLU A 243 -16.71 1.95 -26.69
CA GLU A 243 -17.61 0.80 -26.80
C GLU A 243 -16.97 -0.32 -27.63
N MET A 244 -15.75 -0.77 -27.24
CA MET A 244 -15.19 -1.96 -27.87
C MET A 244 -16.13 -3.14 -27.61
N ALA A 245 -16.39 -3.94 -28.63
CA ALA A 245 -17.10 -5.20 -28.47
C ALA A 245 -16.47 -5.98 -27.32
N THR A 246 -17.29 -6.53 -26.44
CA THR A 246 -16.81 -7.32 -25.29
C THR A 246 -15.76 -8.31 -25.78
N PRO A 247 -14.51 -8.21 -25.32
CA PRO A 247 -13.44 -9.04 -25.85
C PRO A 247 -13.76 -10.50 -25.58
N THR A 248 -13.67 -11.32 -26.60
CA THR A 248 -13.90 -12.75 -26.48
C THR A 248 -12.58 -13.43 -26.17
N LEU A 249 -12.46 -13.98 -24.98
CA LEU A 249 -11.34 -14.82 -24.60
C LEU A 249 -11.65 -16.27 -24.99
N ALA A 250 -10.83 -16.85 -25.85
CA ALA A 250 -11.01 -18.23 -26.30
C ALA A 250 -9.65 -18.91 -26.57
N ASN A 251 -9.63 -20.25 -26.38
CA ASN A 251 -8.46 -21.10 -26.60
C ASN A 251 -7.24 -20.75 -25.73
N GLN A 252 -7.47 -20.11 -24.59
CA GLN A 252 -6.40 -19.82 -23.62
C GLN A 252 -6.32 -20.93 -22.58
N ARG A 253 -5.13 -21.12 -22.03
CA ARG A 253 -4.91 -21.96 -20.86
C ARG A 253 -4.72 -21.09 -19.63
N LEU A 254 -5.68 -21.12 -18.74
CA LEU A 254 -5.76 -20.25 -17.56
C LEU A 254 -5.57 -21.05 -16.28
N ALA A 255 -4.88 -20.49 -15.30
CA ALA A 255 -4.87 -20.99 -13.94
C ALA A 255 -5.68 -20.07 -13.03
N VAL A 256 -6.43 -20.65 -12.10
CA VAL A 256 -7.11 -19.94 -11.03
C VAL A 256 -6.59 -20.45 -9.71
N LEU A 257 -6.01 -19.58 -8.94
CA LEU A 257 -5.51 -19.83 -7.59
C LEU A 257 -6.47 -19.23 -6.58
N ILE A 258 -6.96 -20.04 -5.66
CA ILE A 258 -7.94 -19.64 -4.66
C ILE A 258 -7.25 -19.57 -3.32
N ASP A 259 -7.19 -18.39 -2.76
CA ASP A 259 -6.74 -18.12 -1.41
C ASP A 259 -7.78 -18.64 -0.40
N THR A 260 -7.33 -19.44 0.57
CA THR A 260 -8.17 -19.94 1.67
C THR A 260 -7.71 -19.46 3.04
N SER A 261 -7.00 -18.32 3.10
CA SER A 261 -6.73 -17.62 4.35
C SER A 261 -8.03 -17.29 5.10
N ARG A 262 -7.92 -17.07 6.40
CA ARG A 262 -9.08 -16.81 7.26
C ARG A 262 -9.90 -15.60 6.81
N SER A 263 -9.24 -14.51 6.39
CA SER A 263 -9.86 -13.27 5.94
C SER A 263 -10.77 -13.48 4.72
N MET A 264 -10.42 -14.41 3.83
CA MET A 264 -11.24 -14.79 2.69
C MET A 264 -12.61 -15.39 3.09
N GLY A 265 -12.76 -15.87 4.33
CA GLY A 265 -14.04 -16.33 4.85
C GLY A 265 -15.12 -15.25 4.85
N ASP A 266 -14.76 -13.98 4.97
CA ASP A 266 -15.65 -12.83 4.91
C ASP A 266 -15.98 -12.41 3.46
N ARG A 267 -15.28 -12.98 2.46
CA ARG A 267 -15.40 -12.67 1.02
C ARG A 267 -16.13 -13.77 0.22
N THR A 268 -16.83 -14.67 0.89
CA THR A 268 -17.47 -15.85 0.26
C THR A 268 -18.50 -15.50 -0.82
N ALA A 269 -19.17 -14.36 -0.72
CA ALA A 269 -20.11 -13.88 -1.74
C ALA A 269 -19.37 -13.46 -3.02
N ASP A 270 -18.32 -12.66 -2.90
CA ASP A 270 -17.50 -12.19 -4.02
C ASP A 270 -16.75 -13.35 -4.69
N LEU A 271 -16.23 -14.28 -3.87
CA LEU A 271 -15.60 -15.51 -4.36
C LEU A 271 -16.60 -16.38 -5.12
N THR A 272 -17.85 -16.51 -4.64
CA THR A 272 -18.90 -17.26 -5.34
C THR A 272 -19.17 -16.65 -6.72
N GLN A 273 -19.25 -15.33 -6.81
CA GLN A 273 -19.43 -14.62 -8.08
C GLN A 273 -18.23 -14.85 -9.00
N ALA A 274 -17.00 -14.69 -8.51
CA ALA A 274 -15.78 -14.90 -9.32
C ALA A 274 -15.69 -16.33 -9.86
N LEU A 275 -16.01 -17.34 -9.05
CA LEU A 275 -16.03 -18.74 -9.50
C LEU A 275 -17.08 -19.00 -10.58
N GLN A 276 -18.26 -18.37 -10.48
CA GLN A 276 -19.31 -18.48 -11.52
C GLN A 276 -18.86 -17.80 -12.83
N GLU A 277 -18.24 -16.63 -12.76
CA GLU A 277 -17.69 -15.92 -13.92
C GLU A 277 -16.61 -16.75 -14.61
N MET A 278 -15.66 -17.30 -13.85
CA MET A 278 -14.60 -18.13 -14.41
C MET A 278 -15.13 -19.46 -14.99
N ALA A 279 -16.16 -20.06 -14.37
CA ALA A 279 -16.81 -21.24 -14.91
C ALA A 279 -17.51 -20.97 -16.26
N ALA A 280 -17.98 -19.74 -16.50
CA ALA A 280 -18.47 -19.33 -17.82
C ALA A 280 -17.33 -19.21 -18.85
N ILE A 281 -16.21 -18.67 -18.47
CA ILE A 281 -14.98 -18.53 -19.28
C ILE A 281 -14.41 -19.91 -19.62
N ALA A 282 -14.49 -20.88 -18.73
CA ALA A 282 -14.04 -22.25 -18.93
C ALA A 282 -14.78 -23.01 -20.05
N ARG A 283 -15.87 -22.47 -20.60
CA ARG A 283 -16.59 -23.07 -21.73
C ARG A 283 -15.82 -22.97 -23.05
N THR A 284 -14.97 -21.95 -23.18
CA THR A 284 -14.18 -21.66 -24.38
C THR A 284 -12.67 -21.70 -24.14
N ASN A 285 -12.27 -21.94 -22.89
CA ASN A 285 -10.88 -21.95 -22.46
C ASN A 285 -10.59 -23.19 -21.59
N THR A 286 -9.33 -23.57 -21.50
CA THR A 286 -8.89 -24.57 -20.52
C THR A 286 -8.60 -23.84 -19.19
N VAL A 287 -9.26 -24.25 -18.11
CA VAL A 287 -9.06 -23.65 -16.77
C VAL A 287 -8.67 -24.71 -15.77
N ASP A 288 -7.48 -24.57 -15.20
CA ASP A 288 -6.99 -25.38 -14.10
C ASP A 288 -7.23 -24.64 -12.76
N TRP A 289 -7.66 -25.37 -11.73
CA TRP A 289 -8.06 -24.82 -10.44
C TRP A 289 -7.12 -25.28 -9.36
N TYR A 290 -6.67 -24.36 -8.55
CA TYR A 290 -5.76 -24.59 -7.44
C TYR A 290 -6.32 -23.97 -6.16
N VAL A 291 -6.11 -24.64 -5.04
CA VAL A 291 -6.45 -24.16 -3.71
C VAL A 291 -5.18 -24.11 -2.88
N THR A 292 -4.84 -22.94 -2.39
CA THR A 292 -3.74 -22.76 -1.45
C THR A 292 -4.24 -22.97 -0.03
N SER A 293 -3.34 -23.23 0.90
CA SER A 293 -3.72 -23.55 2.27
C SER A 293 -2.65 -23.08 3.26
N ALA A 294 -3.07 -22.55 4.39
CA ALA A 294 -2.19 -22.25 5.50
C ALA A 294 -1.59 -23.54 6.10
N ALA A 295 -0.58 -23.40 6.95
CA ALA A 295 0.15 -24.52 7.54
C ALA A 295 -0.78 -25.56 8.18
N GLY A 296 -0.53 -26.84 7.90
CA GLY A 296 -1.29 -27.98 8.46
C GLY A 296 -2.31 -28.62 7.52
N VAL A 297 -2.66 -27.99 6.41
CA VAL A 297 -3.46 -28.59 5.33
C VAL A 297 -2.70 -28.50 4.02
N PRO A 298 -2.59 -29.59 3.24
CA PRO A 298 -1.87 -29.57 1.99
C PRO A 298 -2.64 -28.77 0.92
N PRO A 299 -1.97 -27.86 0.19
CA PRO A 299 -2.54 -27.25 -0.98
C PRO A 299 -2.79 -28.31 -2.05
N HIS A 300 -3.74 -28.10 -2.96
CA HIS A 300 -4.08 -29.11 -3.96
C HIS A 300 -4.68 -28.53 -5.24
N LYS A 301 -4.49 -29.28 -6.34
CA LYS A 301 -5.13 -29.02 -7.62
C LYS A 301 -6.51 -29.70 -7.65
N LEU A 302 -7.52 -28.98 -8.15
CA LEU A 302 -8.87 -29.48 -8.32
C LEU A 302 -9.14 -29.92 -9.77
N THR A 303 -10.08 -30.84 -9.94
CA THR A 303 -10.50 -31.31 -11.26
C THR A 303 -11.59 -30.44 -11.90
N ALA A 304 -12.24 -29.58 -11.11
CA ALA A 304 -13.29 -28.66 -11.55
C ALA A 304 -13.39 -27.48 -10.56
N ALA A 305 -14.13 -26.43 -10.95
CA ALA A 305 -14.44 -25.29 -10.08
C ALA A 305 -15.05 -25.75 -8.77
N PRO A 306 -14.52 -25.34 -7.61
CA PRO A 306 -15.08 -25.71 -6.32
C PRO A 306 -16.37 -24.94 -6.04
N LYS A 307 -17.16 -25.45 -5.10
CA LYS A 307 -18.19 -24.64 -4.46
C LYS A 307 -17.60 -24.03 -3.20
N VAL A 308 -17.88 -22.77 -2.95
CA VAL A 308 -17.31 -22.03 -1.79
C VAL A 308 -17.63 -22.74 -0.46
N GLN A 309 -18.78 -23.39 -0.35
CA GLN A 309 -19.18 -24.16 0.84
C GLN A 309 -18.29 -25.39 1.12
N ASP A 310 -17.54 -25.85 0.11
CA ASP A 310 -16.64 -27.00 0.23
C ASP A 310 -15.20 -26.57 0.58
N LEU A 311 -14.94 -25.25 0.67
CA LEU A 311 -13.67 -24.66 1.06
C LEU A 311 -13.64 -24.39 2.57
N SER A 312 -12.46 -24.49 3.16
CA SER A 312 -12.22 -24.17 4.57
C SER A 312 -11.26 -23.00 4.67
N PHE A 313 -11.69 -21.91 5.29
CA PHE A 313 -10.93 -20.67 5.44
C PHE A 313 -10.32 -20.60 6.84
N TYR A 314 -8.98 -20.60 6.94
CA TYR A 314 -8.28 -20.52 8.22
C TYR A 314 -6.82 -20.08 8.04
N GLY A 315 -6.22 -19.58 9.12
CA GLY A 315 -4.81 -19.20 9.18
C GLY A 315 -4.47 -17.98 8.32
N SER A 316 -3.20 -17.63 8.31
CA SER A 316 -2.61 -16.58 7.46
C SER A 316 -1.85 -17.24 6.31
N LEU A 317 -1.96 -16.66 5.14
CA LEU A 317 -1.30 -17.16 3.95
C LEU A 317 -0.79 -16.00 3.09
N PRO A 318 0.48 -15.59 3.29
CA PRO A 318 1.11 -14.54 2.49
C PRO A 318 1.06 -14.85 0.99
N LEU A 319 0.95 -13.82 0.17
CA LEU A 319 0.83 -13.97 -1.29
C LEU A 319 2.03 -14.71 -1.91
N THR A 320 3.24 -14.47 -1.39
CA THR A 320 4.46 -15.17 -1.81
C THR A 320 4.34 -16.69 -1.58
N ASP A 321 3.81 -17.09 -0.41
CA ASP A 321 3.59 -18.50 -0.11
C ASP A 321 2.51 -19.12 -1.01
N GLN A 322 1.46 -18.37 -1.33
CA GLN A 322 0.43 -18.82 -2.28
C GLN A 322 1.02 -19.10 -3.67
N LEU A 323 1.85 -18.19 -4.18
CA LEU A 323 2.50 -18.33 -5.49
C LEU A 323 3.48 -19.51 -5.50
N ASN A 324 4.25 -19.72 -4.42
CA ASN A 324 5.14 -20.86 -4.30
C ASN A 324 4.37 -22.20 -4.24
N GLN A 325 3.27 -22.27 -3.47
CA GLN A 325 2.40 -23.44 -3.44
C GLN A 325 1.81 -23.75 -4.81
N TRP A 326 1.41 -22.72 -5.57
CA TRP A 326 0.92 -22.89 -6.93
C TRP A 326 2.00 -23.43 -7.87
N ASP A 327 3.21 -22.92 -7.80
CA ASP A 327 4.31 -23.38 -8.65
C ASP A 327 4.61 -24.86 -8.43
N ASP A 328 4.71 -25.30 -7.18
CA ASP A 328 4.86 -26.71 -6.81
C ASP A 328 3.73 -27.60 -7.39
N LEU A 329 2.48 -27.11 -7.34
CA LEU A 329 1.31 -27.84 -7.81
C LEU A 329 1.14 -27.82 -9.34
N SER A 330 1.62 -26.77 -10.00
CA SER A 330 1.53 -26.59 -11.45
C SER A 330 2.39 -27.59 -12.20
N GLY A 331 3.48 -28.03 -11.58
CA GLY A 331 4.41 -29.01 -12.12
C GLY A 331 5.06 -28.53 -13.43
N GLY A 332 5.33 -27.23 -13.56
CA GLY A 332 5.89 -26.62 -14.77
C GLY A 332 4.91 -26.49 -15.93
N THR A 333 3.62 -26.55 -15.66
CA THR A 333 2.59 -26.31 -16.67
C THR A 333 2.59 -24.83 -17.08
N GLU A 334 2.71 -24.56 -18.38
CA GLU A 334 2.63 -23.20 -18.90
C GLU A 334 1.17 -22.72 -19.00
N TYR A 335 0.92 -21.48 -18.60
CA TYR A 335 -0.38 -20.81 -18.64
C TYR A 335 -0.25 -19.46 -19.35
N ASP A 336 -1.32 -19.03 -20.04
CA ASP A 336 -1.41 -17.70 -20.64
C ASP A 336 -1.68 -16.64 -19.56
N ALA A 337 -2.41 -17.01 -18.50
CA ALA A 337 -2.62 -16.17 -17.32
C ALA A 337 -2.88 -16.99 -16.05
N LEU A 338 -2.42 -16.44 -14.91
CA LEU A 338 -2.73 -16.88 -13.56
C LEU A 338 -3.58 -15.82 -12.87
N PHE A 339 -4.79 -16.18 -12.46
CA PHE A 339 -5.68 -15.32 -11.65
C PHE A 339 -5.66 -15.79 -10.20
N VAL A 340 -5.12 -14.97 -9.32
CA VAL A 340 -5.12 -15.21 -7.88
C VAL A 340 -6.33 -14.52 -7.27
N LEU A 341 -7.28 -15.30 -6.76
CA LEU A 341 -8.47 -14.81 -6.06
C LEU A 341 -8.12 -14.69 -4.58
N THR A 342 -7.88 -13.49 -4.10
CA THR A 342 -7.46 -13.17 -2.73
C THR A 342 -8.20 -11.95 -2.22
N ASP A 343 -7.96 -11.52 -1.01
CA ASP A 343 -8.44 -10.24 -0.47
C ASP A 343 -7.31 -9.20 -0.35
N ALA A 344 -7.50 -8.18 0.48
CA ALA A 344 -6.49 -7.15 0.69
C ALA A 344 -5.25 -7.66 1.45
N GLY A 345 -5.38 -8.79 2.16
CA GLY A 345 -4.39 -9.18 3.16
C GLY A 345 -4.28 -8.15 4.29
N ASN A 346 -3.62 -8.50 5.38
CA ASN A 346 -3.51 -7.58 6.51
C ASN A 346 -2.12 -6.95 6.65
N TYR A 347 -1.09 -7.48 5.97
CA TYR A 347 0.30 -7.06 6.20
C TYR A 347 1.19 -7.19 4.98
N GLU A 348 2.04 -6.18 4.83
CA GLU A 348 3.36 -6.33 4.28
C GLU A 348 4.24 -6.93 5.39
N LEU A 349 4.30 -8.25 5.49
CA LEU A 349 5.29 -8.92 6.32
C LEU A 349 6.47 -9.25 5.42
N GLU A 350 7.66 -8.80 5.83
CA GLU A 350 8.90 -9.25 5.24
C GLU A 350 9.02 -10.76 5.45
N ASN A 351 8.97 -11.50 4.37
CA ASN A 351 9.33 -12.91 4.38
C ASN A 351 10.72 -13.02 3.77
N ASP A 352 11.73 -12.92 4.62
CA ASP A 352 13.15 -12.78 4.27
C ASP A 352 13.73 -13.88 3.36
N GLN A 353 12.97 -14.90 2.98
CA GLN A 353 13.53 -16.09 2.38
C GLN A 353 12.75 -16.68 1.19
N ALA A 354 11.55 -16.26 0.91
CA ALA A 354 10.74 -16.85 -0.14
C ALA A 354 10.71 -15.93 -1.38
N SER A 355 11.46 -16.27 -2.41
CA SER A 355 11.33 -15.59 -3.70
C SER A 355 10.05 -16.02 -4.41
N VAL A 356 9.40 -15.09 -5.10
CA VAL A 356 8.26 -15.39 -5.98
C VAL A 356 8.74 -16.14 -7.23
N PRO A 357 8.09 -17.26 -7.62
CA PRO A 357 8.51 -18.05 -8.75
C PRO A 357 8.41 -17.29 -10.09
N GLU A 358 9.17 -17.71 -11.08
CA GLU A 358 9.01 -17.22 -12.45
C GLU A 358 7.68 -17.71 -13.04
N LEU A 359 6.97 -16.83 -13.72
CA LEU A 359 5.66 -17.11 -14.30
C LEU A 359 5.74 -17.08 -15.83
N SER A 360 5.17 -18.10 -16.49
CA SER A 360 5.11 -18.17 -17.96
C SER A 360 4.09 -17.19 -18.56
N GLY A 361 3.04 -16.83 -17.81
CA GLY A 361 1.95 -15.98 -18.27
C GLY A 361 1.63 -14.83 -17.33
N ALA A 362 0.61 -14.04 -17.68
CA ALA A 362 0.23 -12.82 -16.98
C ALA A 362 -0.30 -13.12 -15.57
N LEU A 363 0.31 -12.52 -14.54
CA LEU A 363 -0.16 -12.59 -13.15
C LEU A 363 -1.24 -11.53 -12.88
N TRP A 364 -2.43 -11.98 -12.53
CA TRP A 364 -3.54 -11.11 -12.14
C TRP A 364 -3.92 -11.33 -10.69
N LEU A 365 -3.71 -10.30 -9.85
CA LEU A 365 -4.16 -10.31 -8.47
C LEU A 365 -5.57 -9.71 -8.40
N VAL A 366 -6.53 -10.51 -7.97
CA VAL A 366 -7.94 -10.13 -7.87
C VAL A 366 -8.29 -10.01 -6.39
N HIS A 367 -8.31 -8.77 -5.89
CA HIS A 367 -8.63 -8.46 -4.50
C HIS A 367 -10.14 -8.36 -4.30
N LEU A 368 -10.74 -9.46 -3.88
CA LEU A 368 -12.17 -9.57 -3.64
C LEU A 368 -12.63 -8.65 -2.50
N GLY A 369 -13.82 -8.07 -2.64
CA GLY A 369 -14.34 -7.09 -1.68
C GLY A 369 -13.93 -5.64 -1.98
N GLY A 370 -13.12 -5.40 -3.01
CA GLY A 370 -12.75 -4.06 -3.49
C GLY A 370 -11.67 -3.34 -2.67
N GLU A 371 -11.27 -3.89 -1.54
CA GLU A 371 -10.13 -3.43 -0.76
C GLU A 371 -8.83 -3.91 -1.40
N VAL A 372 -7.81 -3.08 -1.38
CA VAL A 372 -6.47 -3.42 -1.87
C VAL A 372 -5.49 -3.47 -0.69
N PRO A 373 -4.42 -4.28 -0.76
CA PRO A 373 -3.41 -4.30 0.29
C PRO A 373 -2.77 -2.93 0.47
N THR A 374 -2.21 -2.68 1.64
CA THR A 374 -1.50 -1.42 1.94
C THR A 374 -0.28 -1.24 1.07
N ALA A 375 0.45 -2.34 0.80
CA ALA A 375 1.61 -2.38 -0.07
C ALA A 375 1.79 -3.79 -0.65
N TYR A 376 2.73 -3.97 -1.57
CA TYR A 376 3.19 -5.26 -2.06
C TYR A 376 4.69 -5.42 -1.82
N ALA A 377 5.13 -6.64 -1.53
CA ALA A 377 6.54 -6.97 -1.52
C ALA A 377 7.18 -6.69 -2.88
N ASP A 378 8.45 -6.32 -2.91
CA ASP A 378 9.14 -5.87 -4.12
C ASP A 378 9.21 -6.97 -5.19
N ASP A 379 9.42 -8.21 -4.81
CA ASP A 379 9.44 -9.36 -5.71
C ASP A 379 8.06 -9.65 -6.33
N VAL A 380 6.96 -9.46 -5.57
CA VAL A 380 5.60 -9.51 -6.13
C VAL A 380 5.37 -8.40 -7.15
N GLN A 381 5.80 -7.17 -6.85
CA GLN A 381 5.70 -6.05 -7.80
C GLN A 381 6.53 -6.30 -9.05
N GLN A 382 7.72 -6.86 -8.90
CA GLN A 382 8.56 -7.26 -10.01
C GLN A 382 7.87 -8.31 -10.87
N ARG A 383 7.30 -9.37 -10.29
CA ARG A 383 6.57 -10.40 -11.03
C ARG A 383 5.33 -9.89 -11.73
N LEU A 384 4.55 -9.01 -11.10
CA LEU A 384 3.43 -8.31 -11.75
C LEU A 384 3.89 -7.52 -12.99
N THR A 385 5.05 -6.89 -12.90
CA THR A 385 5.63 -6.11 -13.99
C THR A 385 6.13 -7.02 -15.12
N GLU A 386 6.94 -8.00 -14.82
CA GLU A 386 7.56 -8.93 -15.79
C GLU A 386 6.53 -9.79 -16.51
N SER A 387 5.54 -10.31 -15.80
CA SER A 387 4.46 -11.13 -16.36
C SER A 387 3.46 -10.35 -17.21
N GLN A 388 3.55 -9.02 -17.25
CA GLN A 388 2.59 -8.14 -17.91
C GLN A 388 1.16 -8.26 -17.37
N GLY A 389 1.01 -8.72 -16.15
CA GLY A 389 -0.26 -8.80 -15.45
C GLY A 389 -0.68 -7.50 -14.78
N GLY A 390 -1.51 -7.61 -13.77
CA GLY A 390 -2.02 -6.43 -13.05
C GLY A 390 -2.85 -6.77 -11.82
N VAL A 391 -3.45 -5.73 -11.25
CA VAL A 391 -4.33 -5.82 -10.09
C VAL A 391 -5.74 -5.41 -10.45
N SER A 392 -6.72 -6.04 -9.82
CA SER A 392 -8.13 -5.73 -10.00
C SER A 392 -8.92 -6.02 -8.72
N SER A 393 -10.06 -5.36 -8.54
CA SER A 393 -11.00 -5.65 -7.45
C SER A 393 -12.07 -6.67 -7.84
N THR A 394 -12.17 -7.04 -9.12
CA THR A 394 -13.11 -8.05 -9.61
C THR A 394 -12.48 -8.93 -10.69
N LEU A 395 -12.89 -10.18 -10.77
CA LEU A 395 -12.42 -11.09 -11.80
C LEU A 395 -12.84 -10.63 -13.20
N ALA A 396 -14.06 -10.14 -13.35
CA ALA A 396 -14.57 -9.64 -14.63
C ALA A 396 -13.67 -8.55 -15.22
N THR A 397 -13.23 -7.61 -14.40
CA THR A 397 -12.31 -6.53 -14.82
C THR A 397 -10.94 -7.10 -15.20
N ALA A 398 -10.38 -8.01 -14.40
CA ALA A 398 -9.08 -8.63 -14.69
C ALA A 398 -9.11 -9.38 -16.03
N VAL A 399 -10.13 -10.20 -16.24
CA VAL A 399 -10.31 -10.97 -17.48
C VAL A 399 -10.54 -10.07 -18.68
N SER A 400 -11.37 -9.03 -18.53
CA SER A 400 -11.61 -8.06 -19.62
C SER A 400 -10.33 -7.32 -20.02
N ARG A 401 -9.53 -6.89 -19.05
CA ARG A 401 -8.22 -6.27 -19.30
C ARG A 401 -7.29 -7.23 -20.02
N PHE A 402 -7.14 -8.46 -19.51
CA PHE A 402 -6.31 -9.49 -20.14
C PHE A 402 -6.74 -9.76 -21.58
N ALA A 403 -8.03 -9.95 -21.83
CA ALA A 403 -8.56 -10.21 -23.16
C ALA A 403 -8.32 -9.04 -24.14
N LEU A 404 -8.49 -7.79 -23.69
CA LEU A 404 -8.20 -6.59 -24.47
C LEU A 404 -6.70 -6.45 -24.76
N GLU A 405 -5.85 -6.73 -23.79
CA GLU A 405 -4.39 -6.70 -23.96
C GLU A 405 -3.93 -7.75 -24.98
N GLN A 406 -4.48 -8.97 -24.94
CA GLN A 406 -4.23 -9.99 -25.96
C GLN A 406 -4.69 -9.57 -27.36
N GLN A 407 -5.80 -8.86 -27.46
CA GLN A 407 -6.36 -8.41 -28.74
C GLN A 407 -5.61 -7.20 -29.31
N THR A 408 -5.21 -6.26 -28.49
CA THR A 408 -4.63 -4.97 -28.91
C THR A 408 -3.10 -4.96 -28.91
N GLY A 409 -2.47 -5.87 -28.17
CA GLY A 409 -1.03 -5.87 -27.92
C GLY A 409 -0.56 -4.68 -27.06
N SER A 410 -1.48 -3.99 -26.39
CA SER A 410 -1.19 -2.80 -25.58
C SER A 410 -1.81 -2.93 -24.19
N PRO A 411 -1.10 -2.53 -23.11
CA PRO A 411 -1.67 -2.53 -21.76
C PRO A 411 -2.97 -1.73 -21.70
N VAL A 412 -3.93 -2.25 -20.95
CA VAL A 412 -5.23 -1.60 -20.73
C VAL A 412 -5.34 -1.16 -19.27
N ILE A 413 -5.42 0.14 -19.03
CA ILE A 413 -5.45 0.75 -17.70
C ILE A 413 -6.48 1.87 -17.68
N ASP A 414 -7.39 1.82 -16.73
CA ASP A 414 -8.40 2.85 -16.43
C ASP A 414 -9.16 3.34 -17.69
N GLY A 415 -9.56 2.39 -18.54
CA GLY A 415 -10.36 2.66 -19.74
C GLY A 415 -9.57 3.13 -20.96
N TYR A 416 -8.24 3.09 -20.92
CA TYR A 416 -7.36 3.44 -22.04
C TYR A 416 -6.42 2.30 -22.41
N GLY A 417 -6.23 2.10 -23.72
CA GLY A 417 -5.13 1.32 -24.25
C GLY A 417 -3.89 2.21 -24.41
N TRP A 418 -2.73 1.75 -23.95
CA TRP A 418 -1.50 2.53 -23.89
C TRP A 418 -0.46 2.02 -24.88
N ALA A 419 -0.23 2.78 -25.94
CA ALA A 419 0.81 2.50 -26.92
C ALA A 419 2.05 3.37 -26.67
N ILE A 420 3.21 2.72 -26.55
CA ILE A 420 4.51 3.39 -26.38
C ILE A 420 5.41 2.98 -27.55
N ALA A 421 5.93 3.97 -28.27
CA ALA A 421 6.81 3.73 -29.41
C ALA A 421 8.00 4.71 -29.40
N PRO A 422 9.14 4.33 -29.97
CA PRO A 422 10.23 5.26 -30.23
C PRO A 422 9.76 6.44 -31.09
N THR A 423 10.15 7.67 -30.71
CA THR A 423 9.81 8.86 -31.47
C THR A 423 10.60 8.91 -32.76
N LEU A 424 9.93 9.06 -33.89
CA LEU A 424 10.58 9.32 -35.17
C LEU A 424 11.26 10.72 -35.12
N LYS A 425 12.48 10.82 -35.61
CA LYS A 425 13.34 12.04 -35.50
C LYS A 425 12.71 13.34 -36.02
N GLU A 426 11.67 13.28 -36.84
CA GLU A 426 10.99 14.44 -37.42
C GLU A 426 9.88 15.04 -36.54
N ALA A 427 9.46 14.35 -35.47
CA ALA A 427 8.36 14.76 -34.59
C ALA A 427 8.81 15.38 -33.25
N ALA A 428 10.09 15.63 -33.06
CA ALA A 428 10.69 15.93 -31.76
C ALA A 428 10.63 17.42 -31.38
N THR A 429 9.45 18.02 -31.32
CA THR A 429 9.23 19.18 -30.44
C THR A 429 8.38 18.69 -29.28
N PRO A 430 8.91 18.52 -28.06
CA PRO A 430 8.09 18.20 -26.91
C PRO A 430 7.09 19.35 -26.74
N ALA A 431 5.85 19.14 -27.13
CA ALA A 431 4.79 20.02 -26.72
C ALA A 431 4.74 19.96 -25.18
N ALA A 432 4.72 21.09 -24.51
CA ALA A 432 4.41 21.19 -23.10
C ALA A 432 2.95 20.73 -22.94
N SER A 433 2.75 19.43 -22.82
CA SER A 433 1.46 18.79 -22.67
C SER A 433 1.25 18.54 -21.18
N GLU A 434 0.14 19.01 -20.66
CA GLU A 434 -0.31 18.70 -19.29
C GLU A 434 -0.47 17.19 -19.05
N PHE A 435 -0.58 16.40 -20.11
CA PHE A 435 -0.60 14.94 -20.12
C PHE A 435 0.80 14.29 -19.93
N GLN A 436 1.89 15.08 -19.90
CA GLN A 436 3.25 14.55 -19.91
C GLN A 436 3.61 13.71 -18.70
N ALA A 437 3.09 14.05 -17.51
CA ALA A 437 3.36 13.30 -16.27
C ALA A 437 2.74 11.89 -16.32
N ILE A 438 1.50 11.80 -16.81
CA ILE A 438 0.81 10.52 -16.98
C ILE A 438 1.50 9.67 -18.06
N ALA A 439 1.86 10.29 -19.19
CA ALA A 439 2.59 9.64 -20.26
C ALA A 439 3.95 9.10 -19.77
N ALA A 440 4.68 9.87 -18.98
CA ALA A 440 5.96 9.46 -18.40
C ALA A 440 5.79 8.24 -17.46
N ARG A 441 4.75 8.23 -16.62
CA ARG A 441 4.42 7.07 -15.78
C ARG A 441 4.23 5.81 -16.62
N GLN A 442 3.46 5.90 -17.71
CA GLN A 442 3.20 4.74 -18.57
C GLN A 442 4.46 4.32 -19.36
N ALA A 443 5.29 5.28 -19.78
CA ALA A 443 6.56 4.97 -20.40
C ALA A 443 7.51 4.23 -19.44
N ILE A 444 7.63 4.70 -18.19
CA ILE A 444 8.44 4.02 -17.15
C ILE A 444 7.91 2.61 -16.93
N ARG A 445 6.58 2.43 -16.80
CA ARG A 445 5.98 1.11 -16.66
C ARG A 445 6.26 0.19 -17.85
N TRP A 446 6.18 0.71 -19.07
CA TRP A 446 6.50 -0.05 -20.27
C TRP A 446 7.98 -0.42 -20.32
N LEU A 447 8.87 0.53 -20.05
CA LEU A 447 10.31 0.30 -20.01
C LEU A 447 10.71 -0.75 -18.97
N SER A 448 10.13 -0.69 -17.77
CA SER A 448 10.41 -1.67 -16.70
C SER A 448 9.96 -3.10 -17.04
N ARG A 449 9.05 -3.27 -18.00
CA ARG A 449 8.64 -4.58 -18.53
C ARG A 449 9.56 -5.12 -19.61
N HIS A 450 10.34 -4.26 -20.25
CA HIS A 450 11.17 -4.61 -21.42
C HIS A 450 12.67 -4.49 -21.15
N GLN A 451 13.04 -4.06 -19.96
CA GLN A 451 14.43 -3.90 -19.53
C GLN A 451 14.64 -4.61 -18.19
N ASP A 452 15.87 -5.05 -17.97
CA ASP A 452 16.26 -5.70 -16.72
C ASP A 452 16.33 -4.66 -15.58
N THR A 453 15.35 -4.65 -14.69
CA THR A 453 15.27 -3.73 -13.53
C THR A 453 16.12 -4.18 -12.34
N THR A 454 16.86 -5.28 -12.44
CA THR A 454 17.89 -5.64 -11.47
C THR A 454 19.19 -4.85 -11.70
N GLN A 455 19.34 -4.24 -12.87
CA GLN A 455 20.51 -3.43 -13.22
C GLN A 455 20.32 -1.98 -12.78
N VAL A 456 21.27 -1.47 -12.01
CA VAL A 456 21.24 -0.09 -11.48
C VAL A 456 21.19 0.95 -12.61
N GLU A 457 21.87 0.70 -13.72
CA GLU A 457 21.87 1.56 -14.89
C GLU A 457 20.48 1.69 -15.54
N THR A 458 19.69 0.60 -15.54
CA THR A 458 18.29 0.64 -15.96
C THR A 458 17.45 1.49 -15.02
N LEU A 459 17.62 1.28 -13.72
CA LEU A 459 16.90 2.06 -12.71
C LEU A 459 17.25 3.55 -12.78
N ASP A 460 18.51 3.91 -13.04
CA ASP A 460 18.95 5.30 -13.27
C ASP A 460 18.23 5.93 -14.48
N GLN A 461 18.05 5.19 -15.57
CA GLN A 461 17.32 5.68 -16.74
C GLN A 461 15.83 5.93 -16.41
N LEU A 462 15.17 5.00 -15.72
CA LEU A 462 13.78 5.15 -15.28
C LEU A 462 13.64 6.32 -14.30
N HIS A 463 14.57 6.44 -13.36
CA HIS A 463 14.62 7.56 -12.42
C HIS A 463 14.83 8.91 -13.13
N ALA A 464 15.67 8.98 -14.16
CA ALA A 464 15.89 10.22 -14.91
C ALA A 464 14.61 10.73 -15.58
N ILE A 465 13.75 9.83 -16.09
CA ILE A 465 12.41 10.17 -16.61
C ILE A 465 11.55 10.74 -15.47
N ALA A 466 11.47 10.02 -14.35
CA ALA A 466 10.67 10.42 -13.18
C ALA A 466 11.11 11.78 -12.63
N LYS A 467 12.42 12.01 -12.51
CA LYS A 467 13.01 13.27 -12.03
C LYS A 467 12.72 14.45 -12.95
N ARG A 468 12.77 14.24 -14.27
CA ARG A 468 12.47 15.29 -15.27
C ARG A 468 11.00 15.67 -15.31
N THR A 469 10.12 14.68 -15.17
CA THR A 469 8.67 14.89 -15.20
C THR A 469 8.07 15.11 -13.81
N GLU A 470 8.93 15.11 -12.77
CA GLU A 470 8.57 15.36 -11.38
C GLU A 470 7.43 14.44 -10.89
N ILE A 471 7.59 13.13 -11.05
CA ILE A 471 6.58 12.14 -10.67
C ILE A 471 7.12 11.10 -9.68
N VAL A 472 6.20 10.55 -8.87
CA VAL A 472 6.45 9.37 -8.04
C VAL A 472 6.26 8.10 -8.86
N THR A 473 7.16 7.14 -8.68
CA THR A 473 7.14 5.84 -9.35
C THR A 473 7.59 4.74 -8.38
N PRO A 474 7.50 3.45 -8.71
CA PRO A 474 8.07 2.39 -7.87
C PRO A 474 9.58 2.53 -7.59
N PHE A 475 10.29 3.31 -8.40
CA PHE A 475 11.75 3.50 -8.30
C PHE A 475 12.16 4.87 -7.78
N SER A 476 11.21 5.80 -7.66
CA SER A 476 11.48 7.20 -7.34
C SER A 476 10.44 7.77 -6.42
N SER A 477 10.88 8.31 -5.29
CA SER A 477 10.05 8.93 -4.25
C SER A 477 10.15 10.45 -4.29
N MET A 478 9.15 11.14 -3.74
CA MET A 478 9.21 12.57 -3.46
C MET A 478 9.57 12.79 -2.01
N LEU A 479 10.67 13.49 -1.77
CA LEU A 479 11.15 13.86 -0.45
C LEU A 479 11.13 15.39 -0.30
N VAL A 480 10.43 15.92 0.71
CA VAL A 480 10.49 17.34 1.05
C VAL A 480 11.67 17.55 1.99
N LEU A 481 12.53 18.52 1.67
CA LEU A 481 13.71 18.87 2.44
C LEU A 481 13.67 20.34 2.81
N VAL A 482 13.86 20.64 4.08
CA VAL A 482 13.73 22.01 4.60
C VAL A 482 15.07 22.72 4.78
N ASN A 483 16.21 22.02 4.76
CA ASN A 483 17.52 22.60 5.00
C ASN A 483 18.63 22.00 4.12
N GLU A 484 19.79 22.70 4.10
CA GLU A 484 20.94 22.31 3.27
C GLU A 484 21.63 21.02 3.76
N ARG A 485 21.56 20.70 5.04
CA ARG A 485 22.13 19.46 5.57
C ARG A 485 21.39 18.24 5.01
N GLN A 486 20.05 18.26 5.02
CA GLN A 486 19.23 17.21 4.43
C GLN A 486 19.53 17.06 2.93
N ARG A 487 19.70 18.18 2.20
CA ARG A 487 20.09 18.14 0.78
C ARG A 487 21.46 17.52 0.57
N ALA A 488 22.42 17.81 1.45
CA ALA A 488 23.75 17.21 1.39
C ALA A 488 23.72 15.71 1.71
N ALA A 489 22.92 15.28 2.68
CA ALA A 489 22.71 13.88 3.00
C ALA A 489 22.07 13.13 1.82
N LEU A 490 21.03 13.71 1.20
CA LEU A 490 20.40 13.12 0.02
C LEU A 490 21.38 12.97 -1.14
N LYS A 491 22.18 14.01 -1.42
CA LYS A 491 23.19 13.93 -2.47
C LYS A 491 24.25 12.85 -2.21
N ALA A 492 24.56 12.55 -0.94
CA ALA A 492 25.44 11.43 -0.59
C ALA A 492 24.72 10.09 -0.86
N ALA A 493 23.50 9.91 -0.35
CA ALA A 493 22.71 8.69 -0.53
C ALA A 493 22.39 8.38 -2.01
N GLU A 494 22.19 9.39 -2.86
CA GLU A 494 22.00 9.22 -4.31
C GLU A 494 23.23 8.61 -5.04
N ASN A 495 24.40 8.56 -4.41
CA ASN A 495 25.59 7.92 -4.97
C ASN A 495 25.83 6.50 -4.43
N ASP A 496 25.04 6.03 -3.50
CA ASP A 496 25.18 4.69 -2.94
C ASP A 496 24.70 3.62 -3.95
N LEU A 497 25.22 2.41 -3.83
CA LEU A 497 24.85 1.31 -4.75
C LEU A 497 23.43 0.83 -4.53
N ASP A 498 22.97 0.91 -3.31
CA ASP A 498 21.64 0.48 -2.82
C ASP A 498 20.57 1.59 -2.90
N ARG A 499 20.87 2.71 -3.57
CA ARG A 499 19.98 3.87 -3.66
C ARG A 499 18.55 3.58 -4.14
N PHE A 500 18.32 2.44 -4.79
CA PHE A 500 16.99 1.99 -5.24
C PHE A 500 16.39 0.90 -4.38
N GLU A 501 17.14 0.32 -3.44
CA GLU A 501 16.61 -0.70 -2.53
C GLU A 501 15.57 -0.08 -1.61
N ARG A 502 14.42 -0.73 -1.51
CA ARG A 502 13.34 -0.29 -0.62
C ARG A 502 13.51 -0.97 0.73
N GLU A 503 13.53 -0.17 1.78
CA GLU A 503 13.37 -0.68 3.12
C GLU A 503 11.90 -1.05 3.34
N ILE A 504 11.62 -2.33 3.58
CA ILE A 504 10.29 -2.83 3.91
C ILE A 504 10.08 -2.61 5.41
N GLU A 505 8.91 -2.11 5.82
CA GLU A 505 8.56 -2.09 7.23
C GLU A 505 8.43 -3.52 7.73
N THR A 506 9.34 -3.94 8.60
CA THR A 506 9.11 -5.12 9.42
C THR A 506 7.93 -4.80 10.34
N GLY A 507 7.09 -5.79 10.66
CA GLY A 507 5.97 -5.59 11.60
C GLY A 507 6.40 -5.14 13.00
N GLU A 508 7.70 -4.98 13.23
CA GLU A 508 8.36 -4.40 14.40
C GLU A 508 8.49 -2.87 14.33
N ASP A 509 8.42 -2.27 13.15
CA ASP A 509 8.39 -0.81 12.96
C ASP A 509 6.99 -0.26 13.30
N THR A 510 6.54 -0.58 14.51
CA THR A 510 5.51 0.23 15.15
C THR A 510 6.03 1.65 15.16
N LEU A 511 5.17 2.60 14.83
CA LEU A 511 5.45 4.03 14.94
C LEU A 511 6.06 4.30 16.30
N THR A 512 7.36 4.39 16.30
CA THR A 512 8.10 4.74 17.48
C THR A 512 7.92 6.24 17.64
N ASN A 513 7.25 6.62 18.71
CA ASN A 513 7.51 7.92 19.26
C ASN A 513 8.97 7.91 19.74
N PRO A 514 9.90 8.67 19.12
CA PRO A 514 11.33 8.55 19.42
C PRO A 514 11.69 8.82 20.88
N GLY A 515 10.76 9.33 21.69
CA GLY A 515 10.93 9.60 23.11
C GLY A 515 10.28 8.57 24.04
N ASP A 516 9.55 7.58 23.54
CA ASP A 516 8.82 6.64 24.39
C ASP A 516 9.66 5.41 24.73
N PRO A 517 10.12 5.23 25.99
CA PRO A 517 10.89 4.05 26.38
C PRO A 517 10.07 2.74 26.36
N LEU A 518 8.75 2.79 26.17
CA LEU A 518 7.89 1.63 26.04
C LEU A 518 7.80 1.14 24.58
N ASN A 519 8.20 1.96 23.61
CA ASN A 519 8.35 1.60 22.21
C ASN A 519 9.76 1.08 21.86
N ALA A 520 10.63 0.89 22.84
CA ALA A 520 11.82 0.10 22.58
C ALA A 520 11.35 -1.29 22.14
N SER A 521 11.61 -1.67 20.90
CA SER A 521 11.42 -3.02 20.39
C SER A 521 11.96 -3.99 21.44
N VAL A 522 11.11 -4.78 22.05
CA VAL A 522 11.57 -5.87 22.89
C VAL A 522 12.15 -6.87 21.90
N PRO A 523 13.49 -7.05 21.84
CA PRO A 523 14.05 -8.07 20.98
C PRO A 523 13.39 -9.38 21.35
N GLU A 524 12.88 -10.14 20.42
CA GLU A 524 12.28 -11.47 20.64
C GLU A 524 13.25 -12.51 21.24
N GLN A 525 14.41 -12.12 21.71
CA GLN A 525 15.35 -12.98 22.42
C GLN A 525 14.95 -13.31 23.86
N GLY A 526 13.71 -13.02 24.29
CA GLY A 526 13.23 -13.21 25.66
C GLY A 526 12.26 -14.38 25.93
N PHE A 527 11.92 -15.21 24.93
CA PHE A 527 10.97 -16.32 25.11
C PHE A 527 11.37 -17.41 26.15
N PRO A 528 12.63 -17.63 26.54
CA PRO A 528 12.92 -18.59 27.62
C PRO A 528 12.51 -18.10 29.00
N LEU A 529 12.44 -16.79 29.29
CA LEU A 529 12.18 -16.27 30.63
C LEU A 529 10.71 -16.29 31.04
N ALA A 530 9.79 -16.06 30.11
CA ALA A 530 8.34 -16.13 30.41
C ALA A 530 7.89 -17.58 30.67
N ILE A 531 8.43 -18.56 29.96
CA ILE A 531 8.15 -19.98 30.19
C ILE A 531 8.74 -20.44 31.54
N LEU A 532 9.90 -19.91 31.94
CA LEU A 532 10.48 -20.18 33.26
C LEU A 532 9.64 -19.58 34.40
N PHE A 533 9.02 -18.40 34.21
CA PHE A 533 8.15 -17.80 35.22
C PHE A 533 6.82 -18.55 35.36
N ILE A 534 6.20 -18.97 34.28
CA ILE A 534 4.97 -19.79 34.29
C ILE A 534 5.26 -21.18 34.82
N GLY A 535 6.38 -21.77 34.43
CA GLY A 535 6.87 -23.07 34.97
C GLY A 535 7.18 -22.98 36.47
N GLY A 536 7.82 -21.92 36.93
CA GLY A 536 8.15 -21.68 38.34
C GLY A 536 6.90 -21.51 39.21
N VAL A 537 5.88 -20.76 38.74
CA VAL A 537 4.61 -20.59 39.45
C VAL A 537 3.81 -21.91 39.52
N MET A 538 3.79 -22.72 38.45
CA MET A 538 3.14 -24.02 38.47
C MET A 538 3.82 -25.03 39.40
N VAL A 539 5.16 -25.04 39.44
CA VAL A 539 5.91 -25.91 40.39
C VAL A 539 5.70 -25.43 41.83
N TRP A 540 5.66 -24.10 42.08
CA TRP A 540 5.39 -23.56 43.41
C TRP A 540 3.95 -23.85 43.87
N LEU A 541 2.96 -23.75 43.00
CA LEU A 541 1.56 -24.11 43.30
C LEU A 541 1.41 -25.64 43.54
N ARG A 542 2.10 -26.48 42.79
CA ARG A 542 2.10 -27.94 43.04
C ARG A 542 2.87 -28.34 44.32
N GLY A 543 3.92 -27.62 44.69
CA GLY A 543 4.63 -27.81 45.95
C GLY A 543 3.75 -27.48 47.15
N ARG A 544 2.95 -26.42 47.09
CA ARG A 544 2.02 -26.03 48.17
C ARG A 544 0.87 -27.02 48.39
N SER A 545 0.38 -27.67 47.34
CA SER A 545 -0.68 -28.69 47.48
C SER A 545 -0.18 -30.01 48.10
N ARG A 546 1.11 -30.31 48.00
CA ARG A 546 1.70 -31.50 48.64
C ARG A 546 2.01 -31.29 50.13
N TRP A 547 2.25 -30.02 50.57
CA TRP A 547 2.51 -29.76 52.00
C TRP A 547 1.23 -29.69 52.84
N SER A 548 0.07 -29.44 52.24
CA SER A 548 -1.22 -29.44 52.94
C SER A 548 -1.80 -30.86 53.15
N ALA A 549 -1.30 -31.85 52.39
CA ALA A 549 -1.78 -33.23 52.50
C ALA A 549 -1.06 -34.09 53.61
N GLN A 550 0.05 -33.60 54.17
CA GLN A 550 0.84 -34.33 55.18
C GLN A 550 0.49 -33.98 56.63
N ARG A 551 -0.55 -33.12 56.89
CA ARG A 551 -0.95 -32.74 58.25
C ARG A 551 -2.35 -33.23 58.66
N ARG A 552 -2.78 -34.41 58.21
CA ARG A 552 -3.97 -35.07 58.77
C ARG A 552 -3.71 -36.55 58.87
N SER A 553 -3.11 -36.98 59.99
CA SER A 553 -3.26 -38.30 60.55
C SER A 553 -4.01 -38.19 61.88
N PRO A 554 -5.06 -38.93 62.12
CA PRO A 554 -5.75 -38.92 63.39
C PRO A 554 -5.03 -39.85 64.35
N SER A 555 -4.69 -39.42 65.57
CA SER A 555 -4.37 -40.26 66.68
C SER A 555 -5.67 -40.74 67.31
N ASN A 556 -5.91 -42.04 67.24
CA ASN A 556 -6.77 -42.76 68.21
C ASN A 556 -6.04 -42.85 69.55
N HIS A 557 -6.62 -42.33 70.58
CA HIS A 557 -7.04 -42.98 71.83
C HIS A 557 -7.76 -41.93 72.67
#